data_86dca555303390b340d6ddf2649c068c
#
_entry.id   86dca555303390b340d6ddf2649c068c
#
_cell.length_a   1.000
_cell.length_b   1.000
_cell.length_c   1.000
_cell.angle_alpha   90.00
_cell.angle_beta   90.00
_cell.angle_gamma   90.00
#
_symmetry.space_group_name_H-M   'P 1'
#
loop_
_entity.id
_entity.type
_entity.pdbx_description
1 polymer ?
#
loop_
_entity_poly.entity_id
_entity_poly.type
_entity_poly.pdbx_seq_one_letter_code
_entity_poly.pdbx_strand_id
1 'polypeptide(L)'
;MARIGTVIDGKYEIITEIGRGGMSVVYLAMDRRLRKQWAVKEAKKKPVGNSNIYELTPIAEANLLKSLDHPNIVRIVDIVEQDGFIYIVEDFVEGESLAEEVKKGPSTPENVVQWGTQLCDVLNYLHTRTTPIIYRDMKPANVQLQPDGKTIKLLDFGIAKTYKPQKTSDTTNLGTRGYAAPEQFDAKRQSDARTDVFSLGITLRSLLMGKTPYDAEFYDDIRKQ
;
A
#
# COMPACT_ATOMS: atom_id res chain seq x y z
N MET A 1 -20.23 -5.01 -5.22
CA MET A 1 -19.01 -5.36 -5.95
C MET A 1 -19.26 -5.19 -7.43
N ALA A 2 -18.39 -4.45 -8.09
CA ALA A 2 -18.45 -4.25 -9.53
C ALA A 2 -18.29 -5.59 -10.27
N ARG A 3 -18.92 -5.68 -11.45
CA ARG A 3 -18.80 -6.83 -12.35
C ARG A 3 -18.03 -6.40 -13.60
N ILE A 4 -17.43 -7.34 -14.30
CA ILE A 4 -16.84 -7.08 -15.62
C ILE A 4 -17.89 -6.43 -16.53
N GLY A 5 -17.52 -5.35 -17.22
CA GLY A 5 -18.40 -4.52 -18.01
C GLY A 5 -19.16 -3.42 -17.24
N THR A 6 -19.08 -3.40 -15.90
CA THR A 6 -19.62 -2.27 -15.11
C THR A 6 -18.85 -1.00 -15.47
N VAL A 7 -19.57 0.12 -15.62
CA VAL A 7 -18.96 1.43 -15.88
C VAL A 7 -19.09 2.30 -14.64
N ILE A 8 -17.96 2.69 -14.08
CA ILE A 8 -17.87 3.57 -12.91
C ILE A 8 -17.83 5.02 -13.42
N ASP A 9 -18.69 5.87 -12.82
CA ASP A 9 -18.83 7.30 -13.18
C ASP A 9 -19.01 7.56 -14.69
N GLY A 10 -19.67 6.63 -15.41
CA GLY A 10 -19.81 6.72 -16.85
C GLY A 10 -18.50 6.70 -17.66
N LYS A 11 -17.36 6.51 -17.02
CA LYS A 11 -16.02 6.71 -17.55
C LYS A 11 -15.14 5.47 -17.53
N TYR A 12 -15.07 4.77 -16.40
CA TYR A 12 -14.14 3.66 -16.19
C TYR A 12 -14.87 2.33 -16.35
N GLU A 13 -14.61 1.62 -17.44
CA GLU A 13 -15.19 0.30 -17.71
C GLU A 13 -14.32 -0.80 -17.09
N ILE A 14 -14.88 -1.60 -16.21
CA ILE A 14 -14.19 -2.72 -15.54
C ILE A 14 -13.93 -3.84 -16.57
N ILE A 15 -12.66 -4.17 -16.77
CA ILE A 15 -12.22 -5.19 -17.73
C ILE A 15 -12.01 -6.54 -17.04
N THR A 16 -11.27 -6.54 -15.92
CA THR A 16 -10.97 -7.79 -15.18
C THR A 16 -10.57 -7.46 -13.75
N GLU A 17 -10.68 -8.44 -12.84
CA GLU A 17 -10.10 -8.38 -11.51
C GLU A 17 -8.60 -8.70 -11.61
N ILE A 18 -7.77 -7.85 -10.97
CA ILE A 18 -6.30 -8.02 -10.95
C ILE A 18 -5.75 -8.25 -9.55
N GLY A 19 -6.58 -8.05 -8.50
CA GLY A 19 -6.19 -8.31 -7.13
C GLY A 19 -7.37 -8.32 -6.18
N ARG A 20 -7.26 -9.11 -5.10
CA ARG A 20 -8.27 -9.18 -4.05
C ARG A 20 -7.61 -9.21 -2.69
N GLY A 21 -7.97 -8.25 -1.84
CA GLY A 21 -7.59 -8.20 -0.43
C GLY A 21 -8.77 -8.46 0.51
N GLY A 22 -8.51 -8.46 1.80
CA GLY A 22 -9.56 -8.71 2.81
C GLY A 22 -10.69 -7.67 2.84
N MET A 23 -10.43 -6.43 2.43
CA MET A 23 -11.39 -5.31 2.50
C MET A 23 -11.65 -4.64 1.16
N SER A 24 -10.96 -5.00 0.10
CA SER A 24 -11.04 -4.35 -1.21
C SER A 24 -10.76 -5.31 -2.35
N VAL A 25 -11.26 -4.96 -3.53
CA VAL A 25 -10.95 -5.63 -4.80
C VAL A 25 -10.33 -4.62 -5.73
N VAL A 26 -9.31 -5.01 -6.47
CA VAL A 26 -8.64 -4.17 -7.46
C VAL A 26 -8.97 -4.70 -8.86
N TYR A 27 -9.40 -3.83 -9.71
CA TYR A 27 -9.76 -4.12 -11.08
C TYR A 27 -8.84 -3.40 -12.05
N LEU A 28 -8.55 -4.01 -13.19
CA LEU A 28 -8.13 -3.30 -14.38
C LEU A 28 -9.36 -2.67 -15.02
N ALA A 29 -9.31 -1.38 -15.30
CA ALA A 29 -10.37 -0.66 -15.97
C ALA A 29 -9.83 0.12 -17.18
N MET A 30 -10.70 0.34 -18.17
CA MET A 30 -10.43 1.16 -19.35
C MET A 30 -11.18 2.49 -19.25
N ASP A 31 -10.46 3.60 -19.34
CA ASP A 31 -11.10 4.89 -19.58
C ASP A 31 -11.70 4.90 -21.00
N ARG A 32 -13.01 5.00 -21.09
CA ARG A 32 -13.74 4.91 -22.37
C ARG A 32 -13.42 6.07 -23.34
N ARG A 33 -12.99 7.22 -22.82
CA ARG A 33 -12.63 8.41 -23.60
C ARG A 33 -11.16 8.44 -23.96
N LEU A 34 -10.28 8.21 -22.96
CA LEU A 34 -8.84 8.32 -23.15
C LEU A 34 -8.22 7.04 -23.70
N ARG A 35 -8.96 5.92 -23.70
CA ARG A 35 -8.44 4.59 -24.06
C ARG A 35 -7.19 4.20 -23.27
N LYS A 36 -7.13 4.67 -22.02
CA LYS A 36 -6.03 4.39 -21.10
C LYS A 36 -6.50 3.39 -20.03
N GLN A 37 -5.61 2.49 -19.67
CA GLN A 37 -5.80 1.55 -18.57
C GLN A 37 -5.53 2.21 -17.22
N TRP A 38 -6.35 1.85 -16.22
CA TRP A 38 -6.26 2.28 -14.84
C TRP A 38 -6.45 1.11 -13.90
N ALA A 39 -5.83 1.15 -12.73
CA ALA A 39 -6.22 0.30 -11.61
C ALA A 39 -7.36 0.98 -10.84
N VAL A 40 -8.42 0.24 -10.54
CA VAL A 40 -9.58 0.74 -9.80
C VAL A 40 -9.76 -0.12 -8.56
N LYS A 41 -9.50 0.45 -7.40
CA LYS A 41 -9.68 -0.20 -6.11
C LYS A 41 -11.07 0.08 -5.58
N GLU A 42 -11.89 -0.97 -5.43
CA GLU A 42 -13.22 -0.92 -4.83
C GLU A 42 -13.15 -1.20 -3.35
N ALA A 43 -13.68 -0.31 -2.53
CA ALA A 43 -13.85 -0.49 -1.10
C ALA A 43 -15.30 -0.21 -0.70
N LYS A 44 -15.86 -1.01 0.23
CA LYS A 44 -17.21 -0.79 0.73
C LYS A 44 -17.23 0.45 1.63
N LYS A 45 -18.17 1.37 1.39
CA LYS A 45 -18.41 2.52 2.25
C LYS A 45 -18.87 2.04 3.61
N LYS A 46 -18.13 2.35 4.68
CA LYS A 46 -18.59 2.07 6.04
C LYS A 46 -19.72 3.03 6.40
N PRO A 47 -20.82 2.56 7.04
CA PRO A 47 -21.81 3.47 7.59
C PRO A 47 -21.15 4.38 8.61
N VAL A 48 -21.46 5.67 8.57
CA VAL A 48 -21.07 6.64 9.60
C VAL A 48 -21.91 6.31 10.84
N GLY A 49 -21.38 5.43 11.68
CA GLY A 49 -21.96 5.16 13.01
C GLY A 49 -21.48 6.19 14.00
N ASN A 50 -22.27 6.45 15.05
CA ASN A 50 -22.11 7.41 16.15
C ASN A 50 -20.79 7.26 16.94
N SER A 51 -19.63 7.46 16.33
CA SER A 51 -18.37 7.45 17.05
C SER A 51 -17.39 8.47 16.46
N ASN A 52 -17.19 9.52 17.24
CA ASN A 52 -16.13 10.52 17.19
C ASN A 52 -15.72 11.08 15.82
N ILE A 53 -16.10 12.31 15.63
CA ILE A 53 -15.94 13.32 14.56
C ILE A 53 -14.50 13.50 14.00
N TYR A 54 -13.54 12.62 14.31
CA TYR A 54 -12.13 12.77 13.93
C TYR A 54 -11.52 11.61 13.14
N GLU A 55 -12.29 10.59 12.77
CA GLU A 55 -11.83 9.69 11.71
C GLU A 55 -12.04 10.43 10.39
N LEU A 56 -10.92 10.77 9.75
CA LEU A 56 -10.94 11.26 8.37
C LEU A 56 -11.81 10.28 7.57
N THR A 57 -12.84 10.80 6.91
CA THR A 57 -13.63 9.97 6.01
C THR A 57 -12.68 9.32 4.99
N PRO A 58 -12.94 8.12 4.50
CA PRO A 58 -12.11 7.49 3.47
C PRO A 58 -11.79 8.44 2.29
N ILE A 59 -12.69 9.38 2.02
CA ILE A 59 -12.52 10.42 1.00
C ILE A 59 -11.47 11.46 1.41
N ALA A 60 -11.44 11.89 2.67
CA ALA A 60 -10.44 12.87 3.11
C ALA A 60 -9.03 12.27 3.12
N GLU A 61 -8.89 10.98 3.49
CA GLU A 61 -7.63 10.25 3.35
C GLU A 61 -7.24 10.09 1.88
N ALA A 62 -8.18 9.70 1.03
CA ALA A 62 -7.94 9.57 -0.41
C ALA A 62 -7.59 10.91 -1.07
N ASN A 63 -8.21 12.03 -0.66
CA ASN A 63 -7.84 13.37 -1.15
C ASN A 63 -6.44 13.80 -0.71
N LEU A 64 -6.01 13.42 0.50
CA LEU A 64 -4.63 13.63 0.93
C LEU A 64 -3.66 12.85 0.04
N LEU A 65 -3.97 11.58 -0.21
CA LEU A 65 -3.15 10.70 -1.05
C LEU A 65 -3.11 11.18 -2.51
N LYS A 66 -4.20 11.80 -3.01
CA LYS A 66 -4.24 12.43 -4.34
C LYS A 66 -3.23 13.57 -4.49
N SER A 67 -2.80 14.20 -3.38
CA SER A 67 -1.77 15.24 -3.37
C SER A 67 -0.33 14.72 -3.41
N LEU A 68 -0.13 13.39 -3.37
CA LEU A 68 1.20 12.80 -3.44
C LEU A 68 1.71 12.82 -4.89
N ASP A 69 2.91 13.36 -5.05
CA ASP A 69 3.64 13.37 -6.31
C ASP A 69 5.08 12.91 -6.06
N HIS A 70 5.36 11.66 -6.42
CA HIS A 70 6.68 11.05 -6.26
C HIS A 70 6.88 9.95 -7.31
N PRO A 71 8.07 9.85 -7.94
CA PRO A 71 8.31 8.91 -9.03
C PRO A 71 8.08 7.43 -8.65
N ASN A 72 8.26 7.08 -7.39
CA ASN A 72 8.09 5.70 -6.89
C ASN A 72 6.79 5.49 -6.10
N ILE A 73 5.83 6.40 -6.17
CA ILE A 73 4.47 6.23 -5.65
C ILE A 73 3.50 6.12 -6.82
N VAL A 74 2.51 5.22 -6.70
CA VAL A 74 1.40 5.19 -7.65
C VAL A 74 0.53 6.44 -7.49
N ARG A 75 0.20 7.09 -8.60
CA ARG A 75 -0.61 8.32 -8.56
C ARG A 75 -2.09 7.99 -8.53
N ILE A 76 -2.81 8.56 -7.57
CA ILE A 76 -4.28 8.56 -7.53
C ILE A 76 -4.79 9.66 -8.46
N VAL A 77 -5.60 9.31 -9.44
CA VAL A 77 -6.14 10.24 -10.44
C VAL A 77 -7.58 10.62 -10.17
N ASP A 78 -8.35 9.72 -9.56
CA ASP A 78 -9.76 9.99 -9.27
C ASP A 78 -10.27 9.20 -8.07
N ILE A 79 -11.36 9.70 -7.47
CA ILE A 79 -12.06 9.05 -6.37
C ILE A 79 -13.55 9.20 -6.64
N VAL A 80 -14.23 8.08 -6.81
CA VAL A 80 -15.66 8.04 -7.17
C VAL A 80 -16.45 7.35 -6.06
N GLU A 81 -17.57 7.95 -5.65
CA GLU A 81 -18.56 7.28 -4.82
C GLU A 81 -19.74 6.84 -5.69
N GLN A 82 -20.02 5.55 -5.71
CA GLN A 82 -21.14 4.98 -6.46
C GLN A 82 -21.69 3.74 -5.75
N ASP A 83 -23.01 3.61 -5.67
CA ASP A 83 -23.73 2.42 -5.18
C ASP A 83 -23.26 1.89 -3.81
N GLY A 84 -22.87 2.81 -2.89
CA GLY A 84 -22.41 2.45 -1.55
C GLY A 84 -20.97 1.93 -1.48
N PHE A 85 -20.22 2.11 -2.57
CA PHE A 85 -18.79 1.83 -2.67
C PHE A 85 -18.00 3.11 -2.93
N ILE A 86 -16.72 3.07 -2.57
CA ILE A 86 -15.71 4.06 -2.92
C ILE A 86 -14.76 3.38 -3.91
N TYR A 87 -14.56 4.01 -5.05
CA TYR A 87 -13.63 3.59 -6.09
C TYR A 87 -12.46 4.55 -6.13
N ILE A 88 -11.26 4.06 -5.87
CA ILE A 88 -10.01 4.84 -6.00
C ILE A 88 -9.40 4.44 -7.32
N VAL A 89 -9.24 5.41 -8.22
CA VAL A 89 -8.66 5.22 -9.55
C VAL A 89 -7.22 5.68 -9.52
N GLU A 90 -6.31 4.79 -9.89
CA GLU A 90 -4.87 5.03 -9.85
C GLU A 90 -4.16 4.56 -11.13
N ASP A 91 -2.95 5.04 -11.37
CA ASP A 91 -2.16 4.59 -12.51
C ASP A 91 -2.03 3.05 -12.45
N PHE A 92 -2.33 2.39 -13.58
CA PHE A 92 -2.01 0.97 -13.73
C PHE A 92 -0.51 0.82 -13.94
N VAL A 93 0.13 0.06 -13.07
CA VAL A 93 1.58 -0.20 -13.12
C VAL A 93 1.81 -1.61 -13.63
N GLU A 94 2.46 -1.73 -14.78
CA GLU A 94 2.90 -3.01 -15.31
C GLU A 94 4.05 -3.59 -14.50
N GLY A 95 4.19 -4.93 -14.55
CA GLY A 95 5.26 -5.65 -13.88
C GLY A 95 4.74 -6.63 -12.84
N GLU A 96 5.61 -7.06 -11.95
CA GLU A 96 5.31 -8.05 -10.90
C GLU A 96 5.52 -7.45 -9.51
N SER A 97 4.80 -7.96 -8.50
CA SER A 97 5.08 -7.54 -7.13
C SER A 97 6.43 -8.08 -6.64
N LEU A 98 7.08 -7.37 -5.72
CA LEU A 98 8.27 -7.93 -5.05
C LEU A 98 7.94 -9.21 -4.26
N ALA A 99 6.67 -9.49 -3.98
CA ALA A 99 6.28 -10.78 -3.40
C ALA A 99 6.47 -11.95 -4.41
N GLU A 100 6.29 -11.70 -5.70
CA GLU A 100 6.63 -12.70 -6.73
C GLU A 100 8.15 -12.88 -6.84
N GLU A 101 8.92 -11.79 -6.70
CA GLU A 101 10.39 -11.88 -6.62
C GLU A 101 10.85 -12.76 -5.45
N VAL A 102 10.28 -12.58 -4.25
CA VAL A 102 10.58 -13.44 -3.08
C VAL A 102 10.32 -14.91 -3.38
N LYS A 103 9.25 -15.25 -4.11
CA LYS A 103 8.93 -16.64 -4.50
C LYS A 103 9.95 -17.24 -5.48
N LYS A 104 10.62 -16.42 -6.28
CA LYS A 104 11.68 -16.88 -7.21
C LYS A 104 12.97 -17.29 -6.46
N GLY A 105 13.13 -16.91 -5.20
CA GLY A 105 14.29 -17.16 -4.36
C GLY A 105 15.02 -15.87 -3.96
N PRO A 106 16.24 -15.98 -3.39
CA PRO A 106 17.02 -14.84 -2.95
C PRO A 106 17.35 -13.88 -4.10
N SER A 107 17.03 -12.60 -3.91
CA SER A 107 17.45 -11.53 -4.81
C SER A 107 18.91 -11.15 -4.57
N THR A 108 19.61 -10.63 -5.59
CA THR A 108 21.00 -10.18 -5.42
C THR A 108 21.07 -8.95 -4.49
N PRO A 109 22.15 -8.79 -3.71
CA PRO A 109 22.32 -7.63 -2.85
C PRO A 109 22.21 -6.31 -3.62
N GLU A 110 22.73 -6.24 -4.84
CA GLU A 110 22.69 -5.07 -5.70
C GLU A 110 21.25 -4.64 -6.02
N ASN A 111 20.39 -5.60 -6.40
CA ASN A 111 18.98 -5.34 -6.66
C ASN A 111 18.26 -4.88 -5.39
N VAL A 112 18.51 -5.55 -4.26
CA VAL A 112 17.87 -5.19 -2.98
C VAL A 112 18.29 -3.79 -2.52
N VAL A 113 19.56 -3.40 -2.69
CA VAL A 113 20.04 -2.04 -2.41
C VAL A 113 19.37 -1.04 -3.35
N GLN A 114 19.28 -1.34 -4.65
CA GLN A 114 18.64 -0.45 -5.63
C GLN A 114 17.16 -0.20 -5.31
N TRP A 115 16.39 -1.25 -5.02
CA TRP A 115 14.97 -1.13 -4.66
C TRP A 115 14.80 -0.50 -3.28
N GLY A 116 15.63 -0.90 -2.32
CA GLY A 116 15.61 -0.36 -0.95
C GLY A 116 15.88 1.13 -0.89
N THR A 117 16.82 1.64 -1.70
CA THR A 117 17.09 3.07 -1.80
C THR A 117 15.86 3.84 -2.27
N GLN A 118 15.17 3.37 -3.30
CA GLN A 118 13.93 3.99 -3.79
C GLN A 118 12.83 3.96 -2.73
N LEU A 119 12.71 2.86 -1.95
CA LEU A 119 11.74 2.79 -0.84
C LEU A 119 12.11 3.76 0.29
N CYS A 120 13.39 3.93 0.60
CA CYS A 120 13.84 4.95 1.55
C CYS A 120 13.48 6.36 1.10
N ASP A 121 13.65 6.67 -0.18
CA ASP A 121 13.27 7.97 -0.75
C ASP A 121 11.77 8.22 -0.63
N VAL A 122 10.94 7.21 -0.92
CA VAL A 122 9.48 7.27 -0.71
C VAL A 122 9.15 7.55 0.76
N LEU A 123 9.72 6.78 1.69
CA LEU A 123 9.46 6.97 3.12
C LEU A 123 9.92 8.34 3.61
N ASN A 124 11.09 8.80 3.17
CA ASN A 124 11.57 10.14 3.47
C ASN A 124 10.58 11.21 2.97
N TYR A 125 10.12 11.09 1.72
CA TYR A 125 9.12 12.00 1.16
C TYR A 125 7.82 12.03 1.98
N LEU A 126 7.32 10.88 2.43
CA LEU A 126 6.09 10.78 3.23
C LEU A 126 6.28 11.36 4.64
N HIS A 127 7.39 11.03 5.30
CA HIS A 127 7.66 11.39 6.70
C HIS A 127 8.05 12.87 6.87
N THR A 128 8.62 13.51 5.86
CA THR A 128 9.07 14.92 5.92
C THR A 128 8.03 15.92 5.43
N ARG A 129 6.82 15.47 5.08
CA ARG A 129 5.73 16.39 4.72
C ARG A 129 5.31 17.26 5.91
N THR A 130 4.74 18.43 5.64
CA THR A 130 4.16 19.32 6.68
C THR A 130 3.21 18.58 7.63
N THR A 131 2.44 17.64 7.09
CA THR A 131 1.69 16.65 7.86
C THR A 131 2.27 15.28 7.50
N PRO A 132 3.12 14.70 8.36
CA PRO A 132 3.75 13.43 8.08
C PRO A 132 2.72 12.31 7.84
N ILE A 133 3.01 11.47 6.86
CA ILE A 133 2.19 10.31 6.53
C ILE A 133 2.99 9.06 6.90
N ILE A 134 2.42 8.21 7.73
CA ILE A 134 2.98 6.89 8.06
C ILE A 134 2.29 5.87 7.18
N TYR A 135 3.04 5.11 6.41
CA TYR A 135 2.54 4.18 5.39
C TYR A 135 1.91 2.92 6.02
N ARG A 136 2.57 2.30 7.01
CA ARG A 136 2.06 1.24 7.89
C ARG A 136 1.83 -0.14 7.27
N ASP A 137 1.97 -0.30 5.96
CA ASP A 137 1.80 -1.62 5.29
C ASP A 137 2.94 -1.92 4.30
N MET A 138 4.17 -1.57 4.68
CA MET A 138 5.35 -1.89 3.88
C MET A 138 5.56 -3.41 3.87
N LYS A 139 5.44 -4.00 2.68
CA LYS A 139 5.64 -5.43 2.43
C LYS A 139 5.88 -5.66 0.93
N PRO A 140 6.51 -6.78 0.54
CA PRO A 140 6.80 -7.05 -0.88
C PRO A 140 5.57 -7.03 -1.79
N ALA A 141 4.39 -7.45 -1.30
CA ALA A 141 3.16 -7.48 -2.07
C ALA A 141 2.63 -6.08 -2.44
N ASN A 142 3.03 -5.03 -1.71
CA ASN A 142 2.62 -3.65 -1.97
C ASN A 142 3.67 -2.86 -2.78
N VAL A 143 4.71 -3.51 -3.26
CA VAL A 143 5.74 -2.90 -4.10
C VAL A 143 5.74 -3.59 -5.46
N GLN A 144 5.48 -2.84 -6.52
CA GLN A 144 5.49 -3.32 -7.90
C GLN A 144 6.85 -3.04 -8.53
N LEU A 145 7.50 -4.09 -9.03
CA LEU A 145 8.71 -3.99 -9.84
C LEU A 145 8.31 -3.82 -11.30
N GLN A 146 8.78 -2.76 -11.93
CA GLN A 146 8.48 -2.49 -13.34
C GLN A 146 9.25 -3.47 -14.27
N PRO A 147 8.85 -3.60 -15.54
CA PRO A 147 9.47 -4.53 -16.49
C PRO A 147 10.97 -4.29 -16.74
N ASP A 148 11.48 -3.11 -16.39
CA ASP A 148 12.93 -2.80 -16.46
C ASP A 148 13.76 -3.53 -15.39
N GLY A 149 13.12 -4.19 -14.43
CA GLY A 149 13.76 -4.88 -13.32
C GLY A 149 14.45 -3.97 -12.31
N LYS A 150 14.33 -2.66 -12.44
CA LYS A 150 15.08 -1.64 -11.66
C LYS A 150 14.18 -0.67 -10.93
N THR A 151 13.12 -0.21 -11.57
CA THR A 151 12.22 0.81 -11.03
C THR A 151 11.11 0.14 -10.23
N ILE A 152 10.84 0.65 -9.04
CA ILE A 152 9.71 0.18 -8.21
C ILE A 152 8.65 1.26 -8.09
N LYS A 153 7.40 0.82 -7.82
CA LYS A 153 6.28 1.66 -7.44
C LYS A 153 5.65 1.14 -6.16
N LEU A 154 5.53 2.01 -5.17
CA LEU A 154 4.77 1.70 -3.95
C LEU A 154 3.28 1.86 -4.24
N LEU A 155 2.52 0.82 -3.94
CA LEU A 155 1.08 0.72 -4.12
C LEU A 155 0.36 0.81 -2.77
N ASP A 156 -0.97 0.81 -2.79
CA ASP A 156 -1.88 0.57 -1.69
C ASP A 156 -1.65 1.37 -0.39
N PHE A 157 -2.18 2.58 -0.38
CA PHE A 157 -2.20 3.45 0.80
C PHE A 157 -3.43 3.21 1.70
N GLY A 158 -4.06 2.03 1.64
CA GLY A 158 -5.35 1.75 2.32
C GLY A 158 -5.34 1.87 3.84
N ILE A 159 -4.18 1.81 4.49
CA ILE A 159 -4.02 2.01 5.93
C ILE A 159 -2.99 3.08 6.29
N ALA A 160 -2.50 3.83 5.30
CA ALA A 160 -1.65 4.99 5.54
C ALA A 160 -2.39 6.01 6.41
N LYS A 161 -1.67 6.68 7.30
CA LYS A 161 -2.25 7.61 8.28
C LYS A 161 -1.39 8.84 8.49
N THR A 162 -2.04 9.97 8.64
CA THR A 162 -1.35 11.19 9.07
C THR A 162 -0.92 11.06 10.53
N TYR A 163 0.35 11.38 10.78
CA TYR A 163 0.86 11.46 12.15
C TYR A 163 0.29 12.69 12.86
N LYS A 164 -0.23 12.50 14.08
CA LYS A 164 -0.79 13.56 14.92
C LYS A 164 -0.04 13.57 16.26
N PRO A 165 0.83 14.56 16.54
CA PRO A 165 1.64 14.59 17.75
C PRO A 165 0.84 14.54 19.06
N GLN A 166 -0.42 15.01 19.03
CA GLN A 166 -1.30 15.01 20.22
C GLN A 166 -1.97 13.66 20.50
N LYS A 167 -1.92 12.70 19.56
CA LYS A 167 -2.45 11.35 19.78
C LYS A 167 -1.39 10.47 20.43
N THR A 168 -1.80 9.72 21.43
CA THR A 168 -0.93 8.75 22.13
C THR A 168 -1.12 7.32 21.65
N SER A 169 -2.18 7.06 20.88
CA SER A 169 -2.50 5.71 20.40
C SER A 169 -3.22 5.72 19.05
N ASP A 170 -3.12 4.61 18.34
CA ASP A 170 -3.91 4.33 17.14
C ASP A 170 -5.25 3.69 17.51
N THR A 171 -6.30 4.04 16.77
CA THR A 171 -7.67 3.54 17.04
C THR A 171 -7.90 2.10 16.56
N THR A 172 -7.00 1.56 15.76
CA THR A 172 -7.14 0.22 15.14
C THR A 172 -5.79 -0.46 15.03
N ASN A 173 -5.75 -1.74 15.40
CA ASN A 173 -4.61 -2.61 15.13
C ASN A 173 -4.64 -2.98 13.65
N LEU A 174 -3.76 -2.40 12.84
CA LEU A 174 -3.70 -2.60 11.42
C LEU A 174 -2.26 -2.88 11.00
N GLY A 175 -2.11 -3.81 10.07
CA GLY A 175 -0.84 -4.21 9.49
C GLY A 175 -0.85 -5.68 9.11
N THR A 176 0.07 -6.05 8.24
CA THR A 176 0.25 -7.45 7.81
C THR A 176 1.14 -8.18 8.81
N ARG A 177 0.61 -9.19 9.49
CA ARG A 177 1.40 -10.01 10.43
C ARG A 177 2.72 -10.42 9.79
N GLY A 178 3.78 -10.45 10.60
CA GLY A 178 5.14 -10.76 10.15
C GLY A 178 5.89 -9.54 9.60
N TYR A 179 5.25 -8.61 8.91
CA TYR A 179 5.85 -7.37 8.41
C TYR A 179 5.58 -6.16 9.31
N ALA A 180 4.43 -6.13 9.97
CA ALA A 180 4.02 -4.99 10.80
C ALA A 180 4.86 -4.87 12.07
N ALA A 181 5.20 -3.64 12.44
CA ALA A 181 5.94 -3.33 13.65
C ALA A 181 5.13 -3.65 14.92
N PRO A 182 5.78 -3.98 16.03
CA PRO A 182 5.10 -4.40 17.28
C PRO A 182 4.08 -3.38 17.78
N GLU A 183 4.34 -2.08 17.66
CA GLU A 183 3.44 -1.01 18.09
C GLU A 183 2.13 -0.97 17.31
N GLN A 184 2.07 -1.54 16.10
CA GLN A 184 0.83 -1.63 15.30
C GLN A 184 -0.20 -2.59 15.91
N PHE A 185 0.23 -3.47 16.81
CA PHE A 185 -0.62 -4.40 17.55
C PHE A 185 -0.90 -3.94 18.98
N ASP A 186 -0.33 -2.81 19.41
CA ASP A 186 -0.55 -2.25 20.73
C ASP A 186 -1.50 -1.03 20.65
N ALA A 187 -2.75 -1.23 21.07
CA ALA A 187 -3.75 -0.17 21.07
C ALA A 187 -3.40 1.06 21.92
N LYS A 188 -2.34 0.98 22.76
CA LYS A 188 -1.85 2.08 23.59
C LYS A 188 -0.73 2.88 22.93
N ARG A 189 -0.28 2.49 21.76
CA ARG A 189 0.81 3.14 21.03
C ARG A 189 0.34 3.71 19.70
N GLN A 190 1.01 4.73 19.26
CA GLN A 190 0.81 5.32 17.94
C GLN A 190 1.95 4.91 17.01
N SER A 191 1.62 4.58 15.76
CA SER A 191 2.60 4.39 14.70
C SER A 191 3.27 5.72 14.35
N ASP A 192 4.59 5.69 14.15
CA ASP A 192 5.39 6.81 13.66
C ASP A 192 6.33 6.35 12.53
N ALA A 193 7.26 7.22 12.11
CA ALA A 193 8.20 6.91 11.02
C ALA A 193 9.01 5.62 11.25
N ARG A 194 9.29 5.25 12.51
CA ARG A 194 10.02 4.03 12.88
C ARG A 194 9.24 2.76 12.55
N THR A 195 7.91 2.84 12.57
CA THR A 195 7.01 1.76 12.14
C THR A 195 7.31 1.33 10.70
N ASP A 196 7.45 2.30 9.80
CA ASP A 196 7.76 2.01 8.40
C ASP A 196 9.20 1.52 8.20
N VAL A 197 10.15 2.04 8.97
CA VAL A 197 11.55 1.58 8.95
C VAL A 197 11.66 0.10 9.36
N PHE A 198 10.92 -0.30 10.41
CA PHE A 198 10.86 -1.70 10.82
C PHE A 198 10.33 -2.59 9.69
N SER A 199 9.19 -2.23 9.12
CA SER A 199 8.53 -3.00 8.05
C SER A 199 9.37 -3.04 6.77
N LEU A 200 10.10 -1.95 6.46
CA LEU A 200 11.08 -1.93 5.36
C LEU A 200 12.21 -2.92 5.62
N GLY A 201 12.78 -2.97 6.84
CA GLY A 201 13.82 -3.93 7.20
C GLY A 201 13.39 -5.38 6.99
N ILE A 202 12.17 -5.74 7.41
CA ILE A 202 11.60 -7.07 7.17
C ILE A 202 11.38 -7.34 5.68
N THR A 203 10.93 -6.33 4.92
CA THR A 203 10.74 -6.43 3.47
C THR A 203 12.06 -6.71 2.74
N LEU A 204 13.13 -5.95 3.04
CA LEU A 204 14.44 -6.15 2.44
C LEU A 204 15.05 -7.49 2.81
N ARG A 205 14.88 -7.93 4.08
CA ARG A 205 15.29 -9.26 4.51
C ARG A 205 14.57 -10.35 3.71
N SER A 206 13.27 -10.24 3.49
CA SER A 206 12.50 -11.20 2.70
C SER A 206 13.08 -11.35 1.30
N LEU A 207 13.48 -10.26 0.66
CA LEU A 207 14.09 -10.24 -0.67
C LEU A 207 15.48 -10.92 -0.67
N LEU A 208 16.33 -10.59 0.31
CA LEU A 208 17.67 -11.18 0.42
C LEU A 208 17.63 -12.70 0.70
N MET A 209 16.63 -13.16 1.44
CA MET A 209 16.53 -14.57 1.81
C MET A 209 15.69 -15.40 0.83
N GLY A 210 14.87 -14.76 -0.03
CA GLY A 210 13.85 -15.45 -0.83
C GLY A 210 12.83 -16.19 0.05
N LYS A 211 12.53 -15.63 1.24
CA LYS A 211 11.62 -16.22 2.24
C LYS A 211 10.73 -15.16 2.85
N THR A 212 9.58 -15.59 3.33
CA THR A 212 8.63 -14.71 4.02
C THR A 212 8.75 -14.84 5.54
N PRO A 213 8.28 -13.87 6.34
CA PRO A 213 8.24 -13.99 7.80
C PRO A 213 7.39 -15.15 8.34
N TYR A 214 6.67 -15.87 7.47
CA TYR A 214 5.89 -17.06 7.82
C TYR A 214 6.71 -18.36 7.72
N ASP A 215 7.85 -18.31 7.05
CA ASP A 215 8.74 -19.45 6.91
C ASP A 215 9.53 -19.63 8.21
N ALA A 216 9.56 -20.86 8.76
CA ALA A 216 10.19 -21.13 10.04
C ALA A 216 11.67 -20.70 10.07
N GLU A 217 12.38 -20.91 8.97
CA GLU A 217 13.79 -20.56 8.82
C GLU A 217 14.07 -19.06 8.73
N PHE A 218 13.04 -18.22 8.48
CA PHE A 218 13.20 -16.77 8.44
C PHE A 218 13.72 -16.21 9.78
N TYR A 219 13.32 -16.80 10.89
CA TYR A 219 13.72 -16.37 12.23
C TYR A 219 14.90 -17.16 12.80
N ASP A 220 15.16 -18.37 12.30
CA ASP A 220 16.24 -19.23 12.84
C ASP A 220 17.63 -18.63 12.61
N ASP A 221 17.85 -17.94 11.51
CA ASP A 221 19.13 -17.28 11.22
C ASP A 221 19.42 -16.10 12.16
N ILE A 222 18.40 -15.46 12.74
CA ILE A 222 18.56 -14.37 13.72
C ILE A 222 19.05 -14.91 15.07
N ARG A 223 18.71 -16.16 15.40
CA ARG A 223 19.10 -16.81 16.67
C ARG A 223 20.50 -17.38 16.63
N LYS A 224 21.11 -17.51 15.47
CA LYS A 224 22.44 -18.09 15.28
C LYS A 224 23.56 -17.03 15.16
N GLN A 225 23.22 -15.76 15.16
CA GLN A 225 24.12 -14.60 15.20
C GLN A 225 24.16 -14.00 16.62
#